data_f57b62401b9866bb7e8a525f8104cbb4
#
_entry.id   f57b62401b9866bb7e8a525f8104cbb4
#
_cell.length_a   1.000
_cell.length_b   1.000
_cell.length_c   1.000
_cell.angle_alpha   90.00
_cell.angle_beta   90.00
_cell.angle_gamma   90.00
#
_symmetry.space_group_name_H-M   'P 1'
#
loop_
_entity.id
_entity.type
_entity.pdbx_description
1 polymer ?
#
loop_
_entity_poly.entity_id
_entity_poly.type
_entity_poly.pdbx_seq_one_letter_code
_entity_poly.pdbx_strand_id
1 'polypeptide(L)'
;MKDDKLGDPLIAEEHILAFDWASKKEIEKVKKMILRINDFMIGMFRGVGIKLIDFKLEFGRIKNNGKDEVILADEISPDTCRLWDSITDKKLDKDRFRKNLGDLIPAYTEVAKRLGILHEQSNVSAVNVTKLSSVKRKSK
;
A
#
# COMPACT_ATOMS: atom_id res chain seq x y z
N MET A 1 3.09 -17.23 -4.62
CA MET A 1 4.08 -17.10 -5.71
C MET A 1 3.46 -16.19 -6.75
N LYS A 2 4.18 -15.16 -7.17
CA LYS A 2 3.70 -14.28 -8.24
C LYS A 2 4.07 -14.94 -9.57
N ASP A 3 3.09 -15.34 -10.32
CA ASP A 3 3.27 -15.94 -11.64
C ASP A 3 2.11 -15.52 -12.55
N ASP A 4 2.40 -14.56 -13.42
CA ASP A 4 1.39 -13.95 -14.30
C ASP A 4 0.76 -14.97 -15.27
N LYS A 5 1.49 -16.04 -15.65
CA LYS A 5 0.97 -17.08 -16.54
C LYS A 5 -0.01 -18.02 -15.83
N LEU A 6 0.17 -18.20 -14.52
CA LEU A 6 -0.67 -19.07 -13.71
C LEU A 6 -1.75 -18.28 -12.95
N GLY A 7 -1.84 -16.96 -13.14
CA GLY A 7 -2.84 -16.11 -12.50
C GLY A 7 -2.71 -16.04 -10.97
N ASP A 8 -1.47 -16.03 -10.45
CA ASP A 8 -1.18 -15.96 -9.01
C ASP A 8 -1.91 -17.06 -8.21
N PRO A 9 -1.59 -18.35 -8.42
CA PRO A 9 -2.35 -19.46 -7.85
C PRO A 9 -2.30 -19.44 -6.32
N LEU A 10 -3.41 -19.84 -5.70
CA LEU A 10 -3.46 -20.07 -4.26
C LEU A 10 -2.55 -21.25 -3.90
N ILE A 11 -1.77 -21.08 -2.84
CA ILE A 11 -0.87 -22.10 -2.32
C ILE A 11 -1.03 -22.24 -0.81
N ALA A 12 -0.81 -23.43 -0.29
CA ALA A 12 -0.70 -23.69 1.13
C ALA A 12 0.77 -23.66 1.58
N GLU A 13 1.00 -23.59 2.88
CA GLU A 13 2.34 -23.60 3.45
C GLU A 13 3.12 -24.87 3.10
N GLU A 14 2.43 -26.00 3.03
CA GLU A 14 2.98 -27.30 2.64
C GLU A 14 3.58 -27.27 1.24
N HIS A 15 2.94 -26.54 0.29
CA HIS A 15 3.48 -26.36 -1.05
C HIS A 15 4.76 -25.53 -1.02
N ILE A 16 4.82 -24.47 -0.21
CA ILE A 16 6.01 -23.63 -0.07
C ILE A 16 7.20 -24.45 0.41
N LEU A 17 6.96 -25.33 1.39
CA LEU A 17 7.99 -26.22 1.95
C LEU A 17 8.37 -27.33 0.95
N ALA A 18 7.41 -27.99 0.33
CA ALA A 18 7.65 -29.09 -0.60
C ALA A 18 8.44 -28.67 -1.85
N PHE A 19 8.25 -27.41 -2.30
CA PHE A 19 8.97 -26.84 -3.45
C PHE A 19 10.23 -26.05 -3.05
N ASP A 20 10.58 -26.04 -1.77
CA ASP A 20 11.75 -25.34 -1.22
C ASP A 20 11.78 -23.82 -1.59
N TRP A 21 10.62 -23.20 -1.70
CA TRP A 21 10.51 -21.76 -1.99
C TRP A 21 10.88 -20.90 -0.79
N ALA A 22 10.60 -21.38 0.43
CA ALA A 22 11.03 -20.76 1.66
C ALA A 22 11.23 -21.83 2.75
N SER A 23 12.19 -21.59 3.63
CA SER A 23 12.43 -22.43 4.79
C SER A 23 11.32 -22.25 5.83
N LYS A 24 11.11 -23.26 6.67
CA LYS A 24 10.19 -23.18 7.82
C LYS A 24 10.47 -21.97 8.71
N LYS A 25 11.75 -21.64 8.92
CA LYS A 25 12.17 -20.49 9.73
C LYS A 25 11.74 -19.16 9.11
N GLU A 26 11.83 -19.04 7.79
CA GLU A 26 11.36 -17.83 7.08
C GLU A 26 9.85 -17.71 7.15
N ILE A 27 9.12 -18.80 6.95
CA ILE A 27 7.66 -18.81 7.06
C ILE A 27 7.20 -18.37 8.45
N GLU A 28 7.83 -18.90 9.52
CA GLU A 28 7.54 -18.49 10.89
C GLU A 28 7.87 -17.00 11.14
N LYS A 29 8.96 -16.50 10.54
CA LYS A 29 9.30 -15.07 10.61
C LYS A 29 8.22 -14.23 9.92
N VAL A 30 7.81 -14.62 8.71
CA VAL A 30 6.73 -13.94 7.94
C VAL A 30 5.43 -13.92 8.73
N LYS A 31 4.99 -15.05 9.28
CA LYS A 31 3.77 -15.13 10.12
C LYS A 31 3.80 -14.14 11.28
N LYS A 32 4.92 -14.08 12.01
CA LYS A 32 5.07 -13.13 13.12
C LYS A 32 5.04 -11.67 12.65
N MET A 33 5.65 -11.38 11.50
CA MET A 33 5.59 -10.03 10.90
C MET A 33 4.17 -9.65 10.51
N ILE A 34 3.43 -10.55 9.84
CA ILE A 34 2.04 -10.34 9.43
C ILE A 34 1.16 -9.98 10.63
N LEU A 35 1.23 -10.74 11.71
CA LEU A 35 0.43 -10.48 12.91
C LEU A 35 0.72 -9.10 13.52
N ARG A 36 2.00 -8.75 13.64
CA ARG A 36 2.38 -7.42 14.15
C ARG A 36 1.93 -6.27 13.26
N ILE A 37 2.04 -6.45 11.93
CA ILE A 37 1.57 -5.46 10.95
C ILE A 37 0.06 -5.34 11.06
N ASN A 38 -0.66 -6.45 11.15
CA ASN A 38 -2.11 -6.46 11.30
C ASN A 38 -2.57 -5.65 12.53
N ASP A 39 -1.98 -5.91 13.70
CA ASP A 39 -2.34 -5.23 14.94
C ASP A 39 -2.08 -3.71 14.82
N PHE A 40 -0.93 -3.34 14.25
CA PHE A 40 -0.60 -1.94 14.02
C PHE A 40 -1.59 -1.26 13.07
N MET A 41 -1.87 -1.88 11.93
CA MET A 41 -2.75 -1.30 10.91
C MET A 41 -4.21 -1.19 11.39
N ILE A 42 -4.72 -2.20 12.10
CA ILE A 42 -6.05 -2.12 12.70
C ILE A 42 -6.14 -0.93 13.66
N GLY A 43 -5.15 -0.77 14.53
CA GLY A 43 -5.09 0.34 15.48
C GLY A 43 -5.03 1.70 14.79
N MET A 44 -4.14 1.84 13.80
CA MET A 44 -3.93 3.07 13.03
C MET A 44 -5.20 3.49 12.28
N PHE A 45 -5.79 2.59 11.50
CA PHE A 45 -7.00 2.91 10.72
C PHE A 45 -8.22 3.17 11.62
N ARG A 46 -8.38 2.38 12.69
CA ARG A 46 -9.47 2.58 13.67
C ARG A 46 -9.38 3.94 14.34
N GLY A 47 -8.17 4.41 14.67
CA GLY A 47 -7.93 5.71 15.27
C GLY A 47 -8.40 6.89 14.41
N VAL A 48 -8.52 6.70 13.09
CA VAL A 48 -8.98 7.73 12.13
C VAL A 48 -10.35 7.42 11.52
N GLY A 49 -11.14 6.55 12.17
CA GLY A 49 -12.50 6.24 11.76
C GLY A 49 -12.60 5.40 10.48
N ILE A 50 -11.61 4.54 10.23
CA ILE A 50 -11.58 3.62 9.09
C ILE A 50 -11.56 2.17 9.60
N LYS A 51 -12.37 1.30 8.99
CA LYS A 51 -12.31 -0.16 9.18
C LYS A 51 -11.33 -0.74 8.17
N LEU A 52 -10.30 -1.41 8.65
CA LEU A 52 -9.47 -2.28 7.81
C LEU A 52 -10.19 -3.63 7.69
N ILE A 53 -10.58 -3.99 6.48
CA ILE A 53 -11.30 -5.24 6.20
C ILE A 53 -10.31 -6.39 5.94
N ASP A 54 -9.43 -6.18 5.00
CA ASP A 54 -8.29 -7.05 4.70
C ASP A 54 -7.18 -6.26 3.99
N PHE A 55 -6.04 -6.90 3.81
CA PHE A 55 -4.91 -6.33 3.10
C PHE A 55 -4.00 -7.41 2.52
N LYS A 56 -3.29 -7.07 1.47
CA LYS A 56 -2.26 -7.88 0.84
C LYS A 56 -0.88 -7.40 1.31
N LEU A 57 0.02 -8.33 1.60
CA LEU A 57 1.42 -8.04 1.86
C LEU A 57 2.28 -8.88 0.93
N GLU A 58 3.39 -8.32 0.50
CA GLU A 58 4.44 -9.06 -0.21
C GLU A 58 5.71 -9.07 0.66
N PHE A 59 6.44 -10.17 0.60
CA PHE A 59 7.72 -10.33 1.31
C PHE A 59 8.81 -10.70 0.33
N GLY A 60 9.99 -10.17 0.56
CA GLY A 60 11.17 -10.45 -0.25
C GLY A 60 12.39 -10.79 0.59
N ARG A 61 13.45 -11.27 -0.08
CA ARG A 61 14.77 -11.47 0.52
C ARG A 61 15.72 -10.38 0.06
N ILE A 62 16.50 -9.87 1.00
CA ILE A 62 17.62 -8.99 0.71
C ILE A 62 18.90 -9.59 1.27
N LYS A 63 20.03 -9.22 0.69
CA LYS A 63 21.36 -9.52 1.27
C LYS A 63 21.72 -8.44 2.27
N ASN A 64 21.82 -8.81 3.54
CA ASN A 64 22.27 -7.94 4.61
C ASN A 64 23.52 -8.55 5.26
N ASN A 65 24.69 -7.89 5.11
CA ASN A 65 25.97 -8.39 5.61
C ASN A 65 26.25 -9.86 5.21
N GLY A 66 25.96 -10.22 3.96
CA GLY A 66 26.17 -11.55 3.40
C GLY A 66 25.14 -12.62 3.84
N LYS A 67 24.15 -12.25 4.63
CA LYS A 67 23.05 -13.13 5.05
C LYS A 67 21.75 -12.75 4.35
N ASP A 68 20.95 -13.75 4.02
CA ASP A 68 19.60 -13.53 3.52
C ASP A 68 18.69 -13.07 4.67
N GLU A 69 18.01 -11.95 4.45
CA GLU A 69 17.06 -11.40 5.38
C GLU A 69 15.70 -11.24 4.70
N VAL A 70 14.64 -11.77 5.33
CA VAL A 70 13.27 -11.57 4.88
C VAL A 70 12.78 -10.22 5.40
N ILE A 71 12.26 -9.41 4.49
CA ILE A 71 11.67 -8.09 4.75
C ILE A 71 10.28 -7.99 4.17
N LEU A 72 9.49 -7.04 4.69
CA LEU A 72 8.29 -6.58 4.01
C LEU A 72 8.72 -5.83 2.75
N ALA A 73 8.13 -6.21 1.63
CA ALA A 73 8.30 -5.58 0.33
C ALA A 73 6.94 -5.11 -0.18
N ASP A 74 6.95 -4.21 -1.17
CA ASP A 74 5.76 -3.60 -1.74
C ASP A 74 5.08 -2.55 -0.82
N GLU A 75 4.14 -1.79 -1.37
CA GLU A 75 3.46 -0.71 -0.65
C GLU A 75 2.31 -1.24 0.22
N ILE A 76 1.96 -0.43 1.21
CA ILE A 76 0.69 -0.51 1.94
C ILE A 76 -0.12 0.73 1.56
N SER A 77 -1.19 0.54 0.81
CA SER A 77 -1.98 1.62 0.22
C SER A 77 -3.45 1.21 0.07
N PRO A 78 -4.35 2.14 -0.27
CA PRO A 78 -5.73 1.78 -0.61
C PRO A 78 -5.86 0.82 -1.81
N ASP A 79 -4.78 0.58 -2.57
CA ASP A 79 -4.73 -0.43 -3.64
C ASP A 79 -4.52 -1.84 -3.10
N THR A 80 -3.81 -1.97 -1.99
CA THR A 80 -3.47 -3.25 -1.35
C THR A 80 -4.32 -3.55 -0.11
N CYS A 81 -5.14 -2.60 0.33
CA CYS A 81 -6.03 -2.73 1.49
C CYS A 81 -7.49 -2.55 1.10
N ARG A 82 -8.42 -3.22 1.78
CA ARG A 82 -9.83 -2.85 1.78
C ARG A 82 -10.13 -2.00 3.01
N LEU A 83 -10.55 -0.76 2.74
CA LEU A 83 -10.77 0.27 3.73
C LEU A 83 -12.21 0.79 3.64
N TRP A 84 -12.94 0.73 4.75
CA TRP A 84 -14.30 1.22 4.80
C TRP A 84 -14.44 2.30 5.87
N ASP A 85 -15.24 3.30 5.57
CA ASP A 85 -15.64 4.26 6.59
C ASP A 85 -16.32 3.55 7.77
N SER A 86 -15.93 3.87 9.01
CA SER A 86 -16.39 3.12 10.19
C SER A 86 -17.86 3.33 10.53
N ILE A 87 -18.48 4.41 10.03
CA ILE A 87 -19.87 4.80 10.34
C ILE A 87 -20.79 4.41 9.19
N THR A 88 -20.38 4.74 7.95
CA THR A 88 -21.24 4.66 6.78
C THR A 88 -21.01 3.40 5.94
N ASP A 89 -19.97 2.62 6.23
CA ASP A 89 -19.49 1.49 5.44
C ASP A 89 -19.15 1.84 3.98
N LYS A 90 -18.97 3.14 3.69
CA LYS A 90 -18.53 3.62 2.39
C LYS A 90 -17.13 3.09 2.09
N LYS A 91 -16.93 2.53 0.92
CA LYS A 91 -15.64 2.01 0.47
C LYS A 91 -14.69 3.16 0.15
N LEU A 92 -13.48 3.10 0.67
CA LEU A 92 -12.44 4.11 0.51
C LEU A 92 -11.20 3.55 -0.23
N ASP A 93 -11.34 2.43 -0.88
CA ASP A 93 -10.29 1.63 -1.49
C ASP A 93 -10.54 1.35 -2.99
N LYS A 94 -9.67 0.56 -3.59
CA LYS A 94 -9.71 0.16 -5.01
C LYS A 94 -11.00 -0.56 -5.44
N ASP A 95 -11.77 -1.12 -4.50
CA ASP A 95 -13.05 -1.74 -4.83
C ASP A 95 -14.05 -0.74 -5.44
N ARG A 96 -13.87 0.55 -5.19
CA ARG A 96 -14.66 1.60 -5.88
C ARG A 96 -14.46 1.54 -7.38
N PHE A 97 -13.21 1.42 -7.84
CA PHE A 97 -12.90 1.25 -9.25
C PHE A 97 -13.39 -0.10 -9.80
N ARG A 98 -13.08 -1.19 -9.11
CA ARG A 98 -13.46 -2.56 -9.53
C ARG A 98 -14.98 -2.75 -9.66
N LYS A 99 -15.75 -2.05 -8.84
CA LYS A 99 -17.22 -2.13 -8.80
C LYS A 99 -17.91 -0.95 -9.49
N ASN A 100 -17.14 -0.17 -10.25
CA ASN A 100 -17.63 1.02 -10.97
C ASN A 100 -18.45 1.99 -10.09
N LEU A 101 -18.00 2.20 -8.85
CA LEU A 101 -18.65 3.08 -7.87
C LEU A 101 -18.23 4.55 -8.02
N GLY A 102 -17.37 4.87 -8.98
CA GLY A 102 -16.84 6.23 -9.19
C GLY A 102 -15.98 6.76 -8.05
N ASP A 103 -15.54 8.01 -8.18
CA ASP A 103 -14.90 8.81 -7.11
C ASP A 103 -13.70 8.14 -6.40
N LEU A 104 -12.83 7.46 -7.17
CA LEU A 104 -11.63 6.81 -6.61
C LEU A 104 -10.67 7.83 -5.99
N ILE A 105 -10.36 8.91 -6.73
CA ILE A 105 -9.43 9.95 -6.26
C ILE A 105 -9.94 10.63 -4.99
N PRO A 106 -11.21 11.07 -4.89
CA PRO A 106 -11.77 11.56 -3.64
C PRO A 106 -11.69 10.57 -2.48
N ALA A 107 -11.89 9.28 -2.73
CA ALA A 107 -11.78 8.25 -1.69
C ALA A 107 -10.35 8.13 -1.14
N TYR A 108 -9.34 8.09 -2.03
CA TYR A 108 -7.93 8.05 -1.62
C TYR A 108 -7.50 9.34 -0.92
N THR A 109 -7.96 10.48 -1.41
CA THR A 109 -7.75 11.79 -0.77
C THR A 109 -8.32 11.80 0.66
N GLU A 110 -9.50 11.23 0.86
CA GLU A 110 -10.13 11.12 2.18
C GLU A 110 -9.28 10.27 3.13
N VAL A 111 -8.79 9.12 2.68
CA VAL A 111 -7.87 8.29 3.49
C VAL A 111 -6.61 9.06 3.85
N ALA A 112 -6.00 9.74 2.90
CA ALA A 112 -4.78 10.51 3.10
C ALA A 112 -4.98 11.69 4.07
N LYS A 113 -6.13 12.38 3.99
CA LYS A 113 -6.51 13.44 4.93
C LYS A 113 -6.68 12.90 6.34
N ARG A 114 -7.44 11.81 6.52
CA ARG A 114 -7.67 11.20 7.83
C ARG A 114 -6.38 10.71 8.48
N LEU A 115 -5.43 10.22 7.69
CA LEU A 115 -4.10 9.83 8.16
C LEU A 115 -3.15 11.03 8.41
N GLY A 116 -3.59 12.26 8.13
CA GLY A 116 -2.77 13.45 8.29
C GLY A 116 -1.64 13.59 7.25
N ILE A 117 -1.68 12.83 6.16
CA ILE A 117 -0.69 12.89 5.07
C ILE A 117 -0.93 14.10 4.17
N LEU A 118 -2.20 14.45 3.97
CA LEU A 118 -2.60 15.66 3.25
C LEU A 118 -3.16 16.66 4.25
N HIS A 119 -2.46 17.79 4.38
CA HIS A 119 -3.01 18.93 5.10
C HIS A 119 -4.07 19.62 4.21
N GLU A 120 -5.17 20.07 4.78
CA GLU A 120 -6.04 21.01 4.09
C GLU A 120 -5.19 22.24 3.77
N GLN A 121 -5.04 22.56 2.50
CA GLN A 121 -4.41 23.80 2.10
C GLN A 121 -5.29 24.92 2.68
N SER A 122 -4.87 25.52 3.79
CA SER A 122 -5.26 26.87 4.12
C SER A 122 -4.88 27.70 2.90
N ASN A 123 -5.90 28.27 2.22
CA ASN A 123 -5.82 29.08 1.01
C ASN A 123 -4.47 29.80 0.82
N VAL A 124 -3.49 29.11 0.29
CA VAL A 124 -2.31 29.75 -0.28
C VAL A 124 -2.72 30.17 -1.67
N SER A 125 -3.06 31.44 -1.81
CA SER A 125 -3.31 32.13 -3.06
C SER A 125 -2.31 31.67 -4.10
N ALA A 126 -2.82 31.33 -5.29
CA ALA A 126 -2.04 30.85 -6.41
C ALA A 126 -0.71 31.63 -6.54
N VAL A 127 0.40 30.97 -6.24
CA VAL A 127 1.72 31.49 -6.59
C VAL A 127 1.73 31.48 -8.12
N ASN A 128 1.71 32.69 -8.72
CA ASN A 128 1.85 32.90 -10.15
C ASN A 128 3.13 32.17 -10.60
N VAL A 129 2.99 31.06 -11.28
CA VAL A 129 4.08 30.43 -12.02
C VAL A 129 4.37 31.35 -13.20
N THR A 130 5.29 32.30 -13.00
CA THR A 130 5.81 33.14 -14.06
C THR A 130 6.50 32.24 -15.07
N LYS A 131 5.94 32.13 -16.25
CA LYS A 131 6.50 31.42 -17.38
C LYS A 131 7.93 31.90 -17.60
N LEU A 132 8.93 31.05 -17.37
CA LEU A 132 10.28 31.21 -17.88
C LEU A 132 10.26 30.96 -19.40
N SER A 133 9.77 31.96 -20.15
CA SER A 133 9.92 32.00 -21.60
C SER A 133 11.09 32.91 -21.94
N SER A 134 12.00 32.35 -22.73
CA SER A 134 13.02 33.03 -23.54
C SER A 134 14.29 33.52 -22.82
N VAL A 135 15.23 32.61 -22.60
CA VAL A 135 16.65 32.95 -22.73
C VAL A 135 17.09 32.60 -24.16
N LYS A 136 17.12 33.64 -25.03
CA LYS A 136 17.75 33.54 -26.34
C LYS A 136 19.26 33.36 -26.12
N ARG A 137 19.82 32.22 -26.50
CA ARG A 137 21.25 32.05 -26.67
C ARG A 137 21.71 32.96 -27.81
N LYS A 138 22.48 34.01 -27.49
CA LYS A 138 23.30 34.70 -28.49
C LYS A 138 24.57 33.88 -28.70
N SER A 139 24.70 33.34 -29.91
CA SER A 139 25.94 32.80 -30.45
C SER A 139 26.95 33.92 -30.66
N LYS A 140 28.18 33.70 -30.22
CA LYS A 140 29.40 34.22 -30.79
C LYS A 140 30.32 33.08 -31.04
#